data_da3fe4111b5951bb86715268b7f93aa9
#
_entry.id   da3fe4111b5951bb86715268b7f93aa9
#
_cell.length_a   1.000
_cell.length_b   1.000
_cell.length_c   1.000
_cell.angle_alpha   90.00
_cell.angle_beta   90.00
_cell.angle_gamma   90.00
#
_symmetry.space_group_name_H-M   'P 1'
#
loop_
_entity.id
_entity.type
_entity.pdbx_description
1 polymer ?
#
loop_
_entity_poly.entity_id
_entity_poly.type
_entity_poly.pdbx_seq_one_letter_code
_entity_poly.pdbx_strand_id
1 'polypeptide(L)'
;MALAAAAAVANPVRLFASGTNSKGRAGKASGPDKMVLTFEPFEARMKHVFTIAGSSRSTTPIVLTKISYQGYVGYGEASMPPYLGESTASAMEFLRRVDLSRFSSPFQIEEILTYVDNITTNNTAAKCAVDIALHDLCGKIMGQPWWKIWGWNNKDLPSTSVTVGLAYAPDGSIDKEEVRKKTLETLDYNLIKVKLGNAEEDDKTMITTIREVTDLPIVVDANQGWKEKGYALDMIEWLAQRGVQMVEQPMPKLLLDETAWLRDRSPLPIMADEACQRLSDVRKLYGAYDGINIKLMKCTGMREAREMISLAKALHMRIMIGCMTETSVAISAAAQFASQVEWADLDGNWLIANDIFTGMKVVDGRITLEDKPGIGVEPL
;
A
#
# COMPACT_ATOMS: atom_id res chain seq x y z
N MET A 1 23.64 40.97 14.64
CA MET A 1 23.35 40.86 13.19
C MET A 1 23.56 39.43 12.76
N ALA A 2 22.50 38.63 12.70
CA ALA A 2 22.53 37.27 12.19
C ALA A 2 21.65 37.26 10.94
N LEU A 3 22.24 37.04 9.76
CA LEU A 3 21.52 36.85 8.51
C LEU A 3 20.90 35.44 8.52
N ALA A 4 19.58 35.39 8.52
CA ALA A 4 18.84 34.20 8.24
C ALA A 4 18.81 33.97 6.71
N ALA A 5 19.47 32.93 6.22
CA ALA A 5 19.36 32.47 4.85
C ALA A 5 18.02 31.75 4.70
N ALA A 6 17.05 32.38 4.03
CA ALA A 6 15.82 31.75 3.62
C ALA A 6 16.13 30.81 2.46
N ALA A 7 16.12 29.48 2.72
CA ALA A 7 16.10 28.46 1.67
C ALA A 7 14.73 28.54 0.97
N ALA A 8 14.72 28.95 -0.29
CA ALA A 8 13.54 28.89 -1.13
C ALA A 8 13.16 27.41 -1.35
N VAL A 9 12.09 26.97 -0.70
CA VAL A 9 11.46 25.69 -0.96
C VAL A 9 10.84 25.75 -2.36
N ALA A 10 11.49 25.15 -3.34
CA ALA A 10 10.95 25.03 -4.69
C ALA A 10 9.64 24.24 -4.62
N ASN A 11 8.59 24.82 -5.18
CA ASN A 11 7.24 24.26 -5.18
C ASN A 11 7.24 22.95 -6.00
N PRO A 12 7.02 21.74 -5.43
CA PRO A 12 7.15 20.44 -6.11
C PRO A 12 6.17 20.29 -7.30
N VAL A 13 5.12 21.09 -7.33
CA VAL A 13 4.10 21.09 -8.41
C VAL A 13 4.70 21.38 -9.79
N ARG A 14 5.84 22.05 -9.89
CA ARG A 14 6.40 22.44 -11.22
C ARG A 14 7.09 21.30 -11.98
N LEU A 15 7.58 20.25 -11.32
CA LEU A 15 8.26 19.15 -12.00
C LEU A 15 7.26 18.14 -12.60
N PHE A 16 6.09 17.98 -11.97
CA PHE A 16 5.03 17.06 -12.41
C PHE A 16 3.95 17.73 -13.29
N ALA A 17 3.79 19.05 -13.23
CA ALA A 17 2.75 19.80 -13.96
C ALA A 17 3.04 20.08 -15.46
N SER A 18 4.20 19.72 -16.01
CA SER A 18 4.57 19.99 -17.41
C SER A 18 4.36 18.78 -18.34
N GLY A 19 3.21 18.13 -18.25
CA GLY A 19 2.76 17.13 -19.21
C GLY A 19 1.66 17.72 -20.11
N THR A 20 2.00 18.33 -21.24
CA THR A 20 1.00 18.76 -22.22
C THR A 20 0.35 17.55 -22.88
N ASN A 21 -0.95 17.37 -22.65
CA ASN A 21 -1.81 16.46 -23.40
C ASN A 21 -1.86 16.86 -24.89
N SER A 22 -1.07 16.23 -25.73
CA SER A 22 -1.24 16.32 -27.18
C SER A 22 -2.05 15.13 -27.68
N LYS A 23 -3.34 15.30 -27.87
CA LYS A 23 -4.14 14.42 -28.74
C LYS A 23 -3.70 14.65 -30.19
N GLY A 24 -3.16 13.63 -30.85
CA GLY A 24 -3.18 13.56 -32.27
C GLY A 24 -1.90 13.09 -32.95
N ARG A 25 -2.03 12.05 -33.77
CA ARG A 25 -1.16 11.51 -34.83
C ARG A 25 0.20 10.95 -34.42
N ALA A 26 0.46 9.73 -34.93
CA ALA A 26 1.76 9.04 -34.92
C ALA A 26 2.87 9.88 -35.58
N GLY A 27 3.38 10.87 -34.84
CA GLY A 27 4.64 11.55 -35.08
C GLY A 27 5.62 11.02 -34.06
N LYS A 28 6.88 10.75 -34.44
CA LYS A 28 7.96 10.34 -33.53
C LYS A 28 7.92 11.24 -32.29
N ALA A 29 7.63 10.65 -31.13
CA ALA A 29 7.66 11.35 -29.86
C ALA A 29 9.08 11.90 -29.63
N SER A 30 9.22 13.20 -29.41
CA SER A 30 10.50 13.84 -29.09
C SER A 30 10.77 13.63 -27.59
N GLY A 31 11.71 12.77 -27.26
CA GLY A 31 12.13 12.48 -25.87
C GLY A 31 13.51 11.82 -25.87
N PRO A 32 14.12 11.56 -24.69
CA PRO A 32 15.41 10.90 -24.61
C PRO A 32 15.33 9.51 -25.22
N ASP A 33 16.36 9.14 -26.01
CA ASP A 33 16.51 7.79 -26.60
C ASP A 33 16.89 6.73 -25.55
N LYS A 34 17.26 7.15 -24.35
CA LYS A 34 17.55 6.31 -23.17
C LYS A 34 16.58 6.63 -22.06
N MET A 35 16.32 5.66 -21.22
CA MET A 35 15.53 5.87 -20.01
C MET A 35 16.23 6.85 -19.06
N VAL A 36 15.51 7.85 -18.58
CA VAL A 36 15.98 8.82 -17.60
C VAL A 36 15.11 8.73 -16.35
N LEU A 37 15.75 8.36 -15.23
CA LEU A 37 15.11 8.36 -13.91
C LEU A 37 15.30 9.73 -13.24
N THR A 38 14.22 10.32 -12.80
CA THR A 38 14.21 11.51 -11.92
C THR A 38 13.37 11.23 -10.70
N PHE A 39 13.68 11.90 -9.59
CA PHE A 39 12.96 11.69 -8.33
C PHE A 39 13.05 12.93 -7.44
N GLU A 40 12.03 13.12 -6.60
CA GLU A 40 11.97 14.22 -5.65
C GLU A 40 11.23 13.81 -4.36
N PRO A 41 11.57 14.43 -3.22
CA PRO A 41 10.85 14.19 -1.98
C PRO A 41 9.46 14.83 -2.03
N PHE A 42 8.51 14.14 -1.40
CA PHE A 42 7.14 14.61 -1.20
C PHE A 42 6.71 14.26 0.23
N GLU A 43 5.98 15.15 0.87
CA GLU A 43 5.41 14.90 2.19
C GLU A 43 3.89 14.77 2.06
N ALA A 44 3.37 13.56 2.25
CA ALA A 44 1.94 13.34 2.32
C ALA A 44 1.42 13.81 3.69
N ARG A 45 0.44 14.71 3.69
CA ARG A 45 -0.22 15.23 4.88
C ARG A 45 -1.49 14.43 5.15
N MET A 46 -1.62 13.90 6.36
CA MET A 46 -2.82 13.16 6.75
C MET A 46 -4.01 14.11 6.93
N LYS A 47 -5.21 13.64 6.55
CA LYS A 47 -6.47 14.35 6.84
C LYS A 47 -6.76 14.39 8.35
N HIS A 48 -6.48 13.27 9.02
CA HIS A 48 -6.57 13.10 10.48
C HIS A 48 -5.24 12.55 11.00
N VAL A 49 -4.92 12.78 12.27
CA VAL A 49 -3.77 12.12 12.89
C VAL A 49 -4.00 10.60 12.81
N PHE A 50 -3.07 9.91 12.18
CA PHE A 50 -3.11 8.46 12.00
C PHE A 50 -2.42 7.78 13.17
N THR A 51 -3.20 7.07 13.99
CA THR A 51 -2.72 6.36 15.18
C THR A 51 -2.91 4.86 15.03
N ILE A 52 -1.85 4.11 15.24
CA ILE A 52 -1.79 2.66 15.36
C ILE A 52 -1.13 2.29 16.69
N ALA A 53 -1.11 1.01 17.06
CA ALA A 53 -0.43 0.54 18.26
C ALA A 53 1.04 1.05 18.30
N GLY A 54 1.34 1.91 19.28
CA GLY A 54 2.69 2.44 19.52
C GLY A 54 3.18 3.58 18.63
N SER A 55 2.35 4.14 17.72
CA SER A 55 2.78 5.22 16.82
C SER A 55 1.64 6.14 16.40
N SER A 56 1.92 7.45 16.36
CA SER A 56 1.00 8.47 15.79
C SER A 56 1.77 9.39 14.84
N ARG A 57 1.14 9.78 13.72
CA ARG A 57 1.75 10.68 12.73
C ARG A 57 0.71 11.53 12.02
N SER A 58 1.13 12.75 11.64
CA SER A 58 0.36 13.69 10.81
C SER A 58 0.87 13.81 9.38
N THR A 59 2.07 13.28 9.11
CA THR A 59 2.68 13.25 7.78
C THR A 59 3.36 11.90 7.51
N THR A 60 3.54 11.57 6.23
CA THR A 60 4.32 10.41 5.79
C THR A 60 5.32 10.86 4.73
N PRO A 61 6.63 10.55 4.90
CA PRO A 61 7.62 10.85 3.89
C PRO A 61 7.44 9.93 2.66
N ILE A 62 7.49 10.54 1.48
CA ILE A 62 7.38 9.87 0.19
C ILE A 62 8.52 10.37 -0.70
N VAL A 63 9.00 9.51 -1.60
CA VAL A 63 9.83 9.93 -2.75
C VAL A 63 9.08 9.55 -4.02
N LEU A 64 8.70 10.57 -4.79
CA LEU A 64 8.08 10.37 -6.10
C LEU A 64 9.16 10.14 -7.16
N THR A 65 8.90 9.22 -8.08
CA THR A 65 9.83 8.89 -9.17
C THR A 65 9.15 9.04 -10.52
N LYS A 66 9.97 9.28 -11.54
CA LYS A 66 9.54 9.44 -12.91
C LYS A 66 10.60 8.82 -13.84
N ILE A 67 10.17 7.92 -14.73
CA ILE A 67 11.01 7.40 -15.80
C ILE A 67 10.48 7.94 -17.12
N SER A 68 11.36 8.65 -17.84
CA SER A 68 11.05 9.23 -19.17
C SER A 68 11.78 8.45 -20.27
N TYR A 69 11.08 8.14 -21.36
CA TYR A 69 11.62 7.44 -22.52
C TYR A 69 10.80 7.75 -23.76
N GLN A 70 11.42 8.28 -24.81
CA GLN A 70 10.83 8.55 -26.12
C GLN A 70 9.45 9.30 -26.06
N GLY A 71 9.35 10.29 -25.18
CA GLY A 71 8.13 11.09 -24.99
C GLY A 71 7.08 10.48 -24.05
N TYR A 72 7.26 9.25 -23.60
CA TYR A 72 6.43 8.64 -22.56
C TYR A 72 7.01 8.89 -21.18
N VAL A 73 6.14 8.88 -20.19
CA VAL A 73 6.50 9.08 -18.79
C VAL A 73 5.74 8.09 -17.91
N GLY A 74 6.50 7.31 -17.16
CA GLY A 74 5.97 6.47 -16.08
C GLY A 74 6.23 7.10 -14.72
N TYR A 75 5.26 6.99 -13.82
CA TYR A 75 5.30 7.52 -12.46
C TYR A 75 5.41 6.38 -11.44
N GLY A 76 6.16 6.61 -10.38
CA GLY A 76 6.33 5.69 -9.27
C GLY A 76 6.47 6.42 -7.95
N GLU A 77 6.45 5.68 -6.86
CA GLU A 77 6.42 6.21 -5.51
C GLU A 77 7.08 5.26 -4.53
N ALA A 78 7.87 5.82 -3.60
CA ALA A 78 8.34 5.15 -2.39
C ALA A 78 7.67 5.79 -1.18
N SER A 79 6.76 5.08 -0.51
CA SER A 79 6.24 5.47 0.79
C SER A 79 6.99 4.72 1.89
N MET A 80 7.47 5.45 2.90
CA MET A 80 8.44 4.94 3.87
C MET A 80 7.91 5.00 5.30
N PRO A 81 7.02 4.07 5.71
CA PRO A 81 6.65 3.97 7.11
C PRO A 81 7.85 3.53 7.96
N PRO A 82 7.91 3.92 9.25
CA PRO A 82 9.08 3.70 10.10
C PRO A 82 9.58 2.25 10.16
N TYR A 83 8.68 1.27 10.10
CA TYR A 83 9.05 -0.13 10.24
C TYR A 83 9.80 -0.74 9.04
N LEU A 84 9.83 -0.08 7.89
CA LEU A 84 10.67 -0.48 6.76
C LEU A 84 12.13 -0.09 6.95
N GLY A 85 12.43 0.78 7.94
CA GLY A 85 13.79 1.23 8.20
C GLY A 85 14.38 2.13 7.13
N GLU A 86 13.54 2.68 6.24
CA GLU A 86 13.93 3.61 5.19
C GLU A 86 13.59 5.07 5.58
N SER A 87 14.29 6.00 4.96
CA SER A 87 14.05 7.43 5.07
C SER A 87 14.11 8.08 3.68
N THR A 88 13.62 9.30 3.56
CA THR A 88 13.78 10.11 2.34
C THR A 88 15.24 10.15 1.88
N ALA A 89 16.18 10.33 2.82
CA ALA A 89 17.60 10.38 2.52
C ALA A 89 18.13 9.05 1.97
N SER A 90 17.81 7.92 2.61
CA SER A 90 18.24 6.58 2.17
C SER A 90 17.62 6.18 0.84
N ALA A 91 16.34 6.50 0.62
CA ALA A 91 15.66 6.24 -0.64
C ALA A 91 16.25 7.06 -1.80
N MET A 92 16.49 8.36 -1.59
CA MET A 92 17.13 9.22 -2.60
C MET A 92 18.57 8.80 -2.89
N GLU A 93 19.33 8.36 -1.88
CA GLU A 93 20.69 7.84 -2.08
C GLU A 93 20.67 6.55 -2.90
N PHE A 94 19.76 5.64 -2.62
CA PHE A 94 19.54 4.44 -3.44
C PHE A 94 19.20 4.80 -4.88
N LEU A 95 18.26 5.70 -5.12
CA LEU A 95 17.79 6.09 -6.46
C LEU A 95 18.89 6.76 -7.28
N ARG A 96 19.85 7.49 -6.67
CA ARG A 96 21.04 8.02 -7.37
C ARG A 96 21.95 6.94 -7.92
N ARG A 97 21.93 5.72 -7.37
CA ARG A 97 22.74 4.58 -7.82
C ARG A 97 22.10 3.82 -8.98
N VAL A 98 20.82 4.07 -9.26
CA VAL A 98 20.08 3.39 -10.34
C VAL A 98 20.47 4.02 -11.69
N ASP A 99 21.15 3.26 -12.53
CA ASP A 99 21.54 3.65 -13.87
C ASP A 99 20.75 2.86 -14.93
N LEU A 100 19.65 3.44 -15.39
CA LEU A 100 18.77 2.86 -16.41
C LEU A 100 19.34 3.03 -17.85
N SER A 101 20.37 3.85 -18.06
CA SER A 101 20.99 4.06 -19.36
C SER A 101 21.71 2.82 -19.90
N ARG A 102 21.94 1.83 -19.04
CA ARG A 102 22.55 0.53 -19.34
C ARG A 102 21.66 -0.38 -20.19
N PHE A 103 20.34 -0.12 -20.18
CA PHE A 103 19.36 -0.96 -20.86
C PHE A 103 18.87 -0.28 -22.14
N SER A 104 18.70 -1.08 -23.19
CA SER A 104 18.30 -0.60 -24.51
C SER A 104 16.79 -0.38 -24.64
N SER A 105 15.99 -0.98 -23.77
CA SER A 105 14.54 -0.95 -23.85
C SER A 105 13.92 -1.01 -22.46
N PRO A 106 12.86 -0.24 -22.17
CA PRO A 106 12.09 -0.38 -20.93
C PRO A 106 11.38 -1.75 -20.79
N PHE A 107 11.21 -2.46 -21.89
CA PHE A 107 10.61 -3.81 -21.88
C PHE A 107 11.55 -4.92 -21.37
N GLN A 108 12.81 -4.61 -21.08
CA GLN A 108 13.72 -5.51 -20.34
C GLN A 108 13.39 -5.51 -18.83
N ILE A 109 12.10 -5.60 -18.49
CA ILE A 109 11.58 -5.42 -17.12
C ILE A 109 12.30 -6.33 -16.13
N GLU A 110 12.43 -7.62 -16.44
CA GLU A 110 13.06 -8.60 -15.54
C GLU A 110 14.54 -8.28 -15.29
N GLU A 111 15.27 -7.93 -16.34
CA GLU A 111 16.70 -7.60 -16.23
C GLU A 111 16.90 -6.29 -15.45
N ILE A 112 16.08 -5.27 -15.73
CA ILE A 112 16.12 -3.97 -15.06
C ILE A 112 15.83 -4.15 -13.57
N LEU A 113 14.73 -4.82 -13.23
CA LEU A 113 14.30 -4.96 -11.84
C LEU A 113 15.21 -5.92 -11.06
N THR A 114 15.79 -6.93 -11.70
CA THR A 114 16.84 -7.76 -11.09
C THR A 114 18.09 -6.93 -10.80
N TYR A 115 18.51 -6.06 -11.72
CA TYR A 115 19.60 -5.13 -11.47
C TYR A 115 19.30 -4.19 -10.29
N VAL A 116 18.10 -3.60 -10.27
CA VAL A 116 17.66 -2.69 -9.20
C VAL A 116 17.64 -3.40 -7.83
N ASP A 117 17.14 -4.64 -7.79
CA ASP A 117 17.07 -5.41 -6.54
C ASP A 117 18.46 -5.77 -6.00
N ASN A 118 19.42 -6.01 -6.87
CA ASN A 118 20.81 -6.37 -6.52
C ASN A 118 21.69 -5.18 -6.12
N ILE A 119 21.23 -3.93 -6.20
CA ILE A 119 22.00 -2.75 -5.75
C ILE A 119 22.28 -2.81 -4.24
N THR A 120 21.29 -3.27 -3.46
CA THR A 120 21.41 -3.49 -2.02
C THR A 120 20.31 -4.45 -1.55
N THR A 121 20.47 -5.06 -0.39
CA THR A 121 19.47 -5.95 0.23
C THR A 121 18.27 -5.20 0.80
N ASN A 122 18.44 -3.93 1.15
CA ASN A 122 17.41 -3.06 1.74
C ASN A 122 16.74 -2.15 0.68
N ASN A 123 16.08 -1.09 1.12
CA ASN A 123 15.44 -0.07 0.29
C ASN A 123 14.30 -0.61 -0.57
N THR A 124 13.43 -1.44 0.02
CA THR A 124 12.31 -2.06 -0.69
C THR A 124 11.33 -1.03 -1.25
N ALA A 125 11.05 0.06 -0.52
CA ALA A 125 10.20 1.14 -1.01
C ALA A 125 10.84 1.90 -2.18
N ALA A 126 12.14 2.20 -2.11
CA ALA A 126 12.83 2.86 -3.22
C ALA A 126 12.91 1.98 -4.48
N LYS A 127 13.08 0.65 -4.32
CA LYS A 127 13.00 -0.32 -5.41
C LYS A 127 11.59 -0.36 -6.01
N CYS A 128 10.57 -0.36 -5.16
CA CYS A 128 9.17 -0.31 -5.55
C CYS A 128 8.87 0.93 -6.41
N ALA A 129 9.43 2.09 -6.07
CA ALA A 129 9.26 3.31 -6.85
C ALA A 129 9.78 3.17 -8.29
N VAL A 130 10.91 2.48 -8.48
CA VAL A 130 11.45 2.20 -9.83
C VAL A 130 10.58 1.18 -10.56
N ASP A 131 10.14 0.12 -9.87
CA ASP A 131 9.28 -0.93 -10.43
C ASP A 131 7.95 -0.34 -10.93
N ILE A 132 7.24 0.41 -10.09
CA ILE A 132 5.97 1.04 -10.46
C ILE A 132 6.15 1.98 -11.65
N ALA A 133 7.18 2.85 -11.62
CA ALA A 133 7.45 3.79 -12.70
C ALA A 133 7.77 3.07 -14.03
N LEU A 134 8.48 1.96 -13.98
CA LEU A 134 8.80 1.16 -15.16
C LEU A 134 7.54 0.46 -15.72
N HIS A 135 6.71 -0.11 -14.86
CA HIS A 135 5.43 -0.72 -15.26
C HIS A 135 4.50 0.35 -15.85
N ASP A 136 4.36 1.51 -15.22
CA ASP A 136 3.53 2.59 -15.75
C ASP A 136 4.00 3.05 -17.12
N LEU A 137 5.32 3.23 -17.30
CA LEU A 137 5.93 3.57 -18.58
C LEU A 137 5.61 2.51 -19.66
N CYS A 138 5.87 1.25 -19.37
CA CYS A 138 5.66 0.15 -20.33
C CYS A 138 4.19 0.03 -20.73
N GLY A 139 3.27 0.10 -19.77
CA GLY A 139 1.84 0.06 -20.06
C GLY A 139 1.37 1.25 -20.90
N LYS A 140 1.93 2.45 -20.67
CA LYS A 140 1.66 3.64 -21.51
C LYS A 140 2.21 3.49 -22.92
N ILE A 141 3.39 2.93 -23.11
CA ILE A 141 3.94 2.63 -24.45
C ILE A 141 3.07 1.59 -25.16
N MET A 142 2.59 0.56 -24.48
CA MET A 142 1.69 -0.46 -25.02
C MET A 142 0.26 0.04 -25.23
N GLY A 143 -0.11 1.20 -24.67
CA GLY A 143 -1.47 1.72 -24.71
C GLY A 143 -2.48 0.88 -23.93
N GLN A 144 -2.05 0.11 -22.90
CA GLN A 144 -2.90 -0.79 -22.15
C GLN A 144 -2.65 -0.72 -20.64
N PRO A 145 -3.67 -0.92 -19.78
CA PRO A 145 -3.49 -1.10 -18.35
C PRO A 145 -2.93 -2.49 -18.02
N TRP A 146 -2.24 -2.59 -16.87
CA TRP A 146 -1.57 -3.83 -16.49
C TRP A 146 -2.49 -5.00 -16.19
N TRP A 147 -3.65 -4.78 -15.58
CA TRP A 147 -4.64 -5.85 -15.39
C TRP A 147 -4.99 -6.53 -16.72
N LYS A 148 -5.07 -5.77 -17.80
CA LYS A 148 -5.40 -6.27 -19.14
C LYS A 148 -4.19 -6.93 -19.81
N ILE A 149 -2.99 -6.37 -19.65
CA ILE A 149 -1.73 -6.98 -20.15
C ILE A 149 -1.53 -8.36 -19.53
N TRP A 150 -1.84 -8.52 -18.25
CA TRP A 150 -1.75 -9.81 -17.54
C TRP A 150 -2.90 -10.77 -17.85
N GLY A 151 -3.88 -10.37 -18.67
CA GLY A 151 -5.02 -11.20 -19.05
C GLY A 151 -6.07 -11.31 -17.95
N TRP A 152 -6.12 -10.37 -17.03
CA TRP A 152 -7.14 -10.30 -15.97
C TRP A 152 -8.31 -9.43 -16.41
N ASN A 153 -9.39 -9.42 -15.64
CA ASN A 153 -10.52 -8.53 -15.87
C ASN A 153 -10.60 -7.46 -14.78
N ASN A 154 -11.37 -6.40 -15.04
CA ASN A 154 -11.66 -5.34 -14.08
C ASN A 154 -13.15 -5.30 -13.68
N LYS A 155 -13.86 -6.40 -13.87
CA LYS A 155 -15.25 -6.56 -13.45
C LYS A 155 -15.31 -7.24 -12.09
N ASP A 156 -16.30 -6.88 -11.30
CA ASP A 156 -16.56 -7.50 -9.99
C ASP A 156 -15.34 -7.44 -9.05
N LEU A 157 -14.61 -6.32 -9.09
CA LEU A 157 -13.49 -6.09 -8.19
C LEU A 157 -13.96 -6.02 -6.74
N PRO A 158 -13.13 -6.43 -5.77
CA PRO A 158 -13.51 -6.40 -4.36
C PRO A 158 -13.77 -4.98 -3.88
N SER A 159 -14.51 -4.87 -2.80
CA SER A 159 -14.54 -3.64 -2.01
C SER A 159 -13.18 -3.42 -1.38
N THR A 160 -12.73 -2.16 -1.32
CA THR A 160 -11.61 -1.81 -0.43
C THR A 160 -12.12 -1.56 0.96
N SER A 161 -11.35 -1.95 1.97
CA SER A 161 -11.60 -1.47 3.32
C SER A 161 -11.24 0.01 3.45
N VAL A 162 -11.82 0.64 4.44
CA VAL A 162 -11.43 1.97 4.91
C VAL A 162 -11.07 1.89 6.39
N THR A 163 -9.97 2.53 6.77
CA THR A 163 -9.39 2.36 8.10
C THR A 163 -10.00 3.31 9.12
N VAL A 164 -10.52 2.73 10.21
CA VAL A 164 -10.81 3.45 11.46
C VAL A 164 -9.63 3.23 12.41
N GLY A 165 -8.78 4.25 12.51
CA GLY A 165 -7.62 4.28 13.42
C GLY A 165 -8.04 4.58 14.85
N LEU A 166 -7.15 4.27 15.80
CA LEU A 166 -7.32 4.56 17.21
C LEU A 166 -7.54 6.06 17.46
N ALA A 167 -8.33 6.39 18.45
CA ALA A 167 -8.53 7.74 18.95
C ALA A 167 -8.51 7.70 20.48
N TYR A 168 -7.67 8.53 21.09
CA TYR A 168 -7.52 8.61 22.54
C TYR A 168 -7.97 9.97 23.06
N ALA A 169 -8.75 9.94 24.15
CA ALA A 169 -9.05 11.10 24.96
C ALA A 169 -7.80 11.54 25.76
N PRO A 170 -7.80 12.79 26.32
CA PRO A 170 -6.67 13.30 27.10
C PRO A 170 -6.30 12.46 28.34
N ASP A 171 -7.21 11.67 28.86
CA ASP A 171 -6.99 10.75 29.99
C ASP A 171 -6.37 9.40 29.57
N GLY A 172 -6.17 9.18 28.26
CA GLY A 172 -5.59 7.96 27.69
C GLY A 172 -6.60 6.85 27.38
N SER A 173 -7.88 7.04 27.66
CA SER A 173 -8.95 6.12 27.27
C SER A 173 -9.32 6.29 25.77
N ILE A 174 -10.04 5.32 25.21
CA ILE A 174 -10.58 5.46 23.84
C ILE A 174 -11.62 6.59 23.81
N ASP A 175 -11.41 7.54 22.89
CA ASP A 175 -12.37 8.62 22.61
C ASP A 175 -13.52 8.08 21.74
N LYS A 176 -14.59 7.64 22.41
CA LYS A 176 -15.77 7.05 21.74
C LYS A 176 -16.45 8.01 20.76
N GLU A 177 -16.46 9.31 21.06
CA GLU A 177 -17.10 10.30 20.18
C GLU A 177 -16.28 10.47 18.88
N GLU A 178 -14.96 10.54 18.98
CA GLU A 178 -14.12 10.60 17.80
C GLU A 178 -14.13 9.29 16.99
N VAL A 179 -14.24 8.13 17.67
CA VAL A 179 -14.44 6.83 16.99
C VAL A 179 -15.76 6.80 16.25
N ARG A 180 -16.88 7.25 16.85
CA ARG A 180 -18.19 7.34 16.17
C ARG A 180 -18.11 8.25 14.95
N LYS A 181 -17.51 9.43 15.10
CA LYS A 181 -17.34 10.39 14.01
C LYS A 181 -16.55 9.78 12.85
N LYS A 182 -15.39 9.17 13.11
CA LYS A 182 -14.59 8.48 12.10
C LYS A 182 -15.37 7.35 11.42
N THR A 183 -16.17 6.60 12.19
CA THR A 183 -17.00 5.52 11.65
C THR A 183 -18.08 6.08 10.71
N LEU A 184 -18.73 7.20 11.06
CA LEU A 184 -19.71 7.84 10.18
C LEU A 184 -19.12 8.29 8.84
N GLU A 185 -17.84 8.69 8.79
CA GLU A 185 -17.14 9.06 7.57
C GLU A 185 -16.87 7.85 6.64
N THR A 186 -17.04 6.62 7.13
CA THR A 186 -16.75 5.38 6.37
C THR A 186 -18.00 4.72 5.77
N LEU A 187 -19.20 5.26 5.99
CA LEU A 187 -20.46 4.59 5.62
C LEU A 187 -20.68 4.45 4.09
N ASP A 188 -19.94 5.19 3.28
CA ASP A 188 -19.92 5.02 1.81
C ASP A 188 -19.08 3.83 1.34
N TYR A 189 -18.42 3.12 2.28
CA TYR A 189 -17.65 1.92 2.03
C TYR A 189 -18.44 0.66 2.41
N ASN A 190 -17.98 -0.51 1.94
CA ASN A 190 -18.61 -1.79 2.22
C ASN A 190 -17.85 -2.64 3.24
N LEU A 191 -16.70 -2.18 3.68
CA LEU A 191 -15.80 -2.91 4.58
C LEU A 191 -15.00 -1.91 5.43
N ILE A 192 -14.99 -2.11 6.73
CA ILE A 192 -14.22 -1.28 7.66
C ILE A 192 -13.00 -2.08 8.15
N LYS A 193 -11.81 -1.47 8.13
CA LYS A 193 -10.63 -1.99 8.82
C LYS A 193 -10.44 -1.27 10.15
N VAL A 194 -10.32 -2.02 11.23
CA VAL A 194 -10.16 -1.47 12.58
C VAL A 194 -8.77 -1.81 13.11
N LYS A 195 -8.05 -0.78 13.56
CA LYS A 195 -6.76 -0.95 14.23
C LYS A 195 -6.96 -1.32 15.69
N LEU A 196 -6.36 -2.44 16.10
CA LEU A 196 -6.39 -3.02 17.44
C LEU A 196 -4.94 -3.30 17.91
N GLY A 197 -4.79 -4.19 18.88
CA GLY A 197 -3.48 -4.63 19.40
C GLY A 197 -2.99 -3.83 20.60
N ASN A 198 -3.91 -3.23 21.34
CA ASN A 198 -3.65 -2.48 22.58
C ASN A 198 -4.14 -3.26 23.80
N ALA A 199 -4.51 -2.56 24.87
CA ALA A 199 -5.16 -3.17 26.01
C ALA A 199 -6.51 -3.76 25.59
N GLU A 200 -6.91 -4.86 26.24
CA GLU A 200 -8.17 -5.56 25.97
C GLU A 200 -9.39 -4.64 25.99
N GLU A 201 -9.45 -3.77 27.00
CA GLU A 201 -10.56 -2.83 27.16
C GLU A 201 -10.61 -1.82 26.00
N ASP A 202 -9.47 -1.34 25.51
CA ASP A 202 -9.37 -0.44 24.37
C ASP A 202 -9.85 -1.13 23.09
N ASP A 203 -9.34 -2.32 22.81
CA ASP A 203 -9.71 -3.11 21.64
C ASP A 203 -11.21 -3.43 21.62
N LYS A 204 -11.76 -3.83 22.77
CA LYS A 204 -13.20 -4.08 22.92
C LYS A 204 -14.03 -2.80 22.79
N THR A 205 -13.56 -1.70 23.34
CA THR A 205 -14.24 -0.39 23.26
C THR A 205 -14.30 0.10 21.81
N MET A 206 -13.21 -0.05 21.04
CA MET A 206 -13.22 0.28 19.61
C MET A 206 -14.32 -0.46 18.85
N ILE A 207 -14.36 -1.78 18.95
CA ILE A 207 -15.33 -2.62 18.23
C ILE A 207 -16.76 -2.34 18.68
N THR A 208 -17.02 -2.24 19.99
CA THR A 208 -18.38 -1.98 20.48
C THR A 208 -18.87 -0.62 20.05
N THR A 209 -18.01 0.41 20.08
CA THR A 209 -18.38 1.77 19.65
C THR A 209 -18.68 1.83 18.14
N ILE A 210 -17.91 1.11 17.30
CA ILE A 210 -18.18 1.01 15.86
C ILE A 210 -19.52 0.28 15.62
N ARG A 211 -19.80 -0.79 16.35
CA ARG A 211 -21.07 -1.55 16.25
C ARG A 211 -22.30 -0.78 16.72
N GLU A 212 -22.16 0.26 17.54
CA GLU A 212 -23.24 1.20 17.86
C GLU A 212 -23.64 2.06 16.63
N VAL A 213 -22.75 2.19 15.63
CA VAL A 213 -22.94 3.05 14.46
C VAL A 213 -23.35 2.25 13.21
N THR A 214 -22.79 1.04 13.02
CA THR A 214 -22.97 0.31 11.77
C THR A 214 -22.81 -1.21 11.92
N ASP A 215 -23.54 -1.96 11.06
CA ASP A 215 -23.42 -3.42 10.89
C ASP A 215 -22.51 -3.80 9.70
N LEU A 216 -21.82 -2.85 9.07
CA LEU A 216 -20.91 -3.15 7.97
C LEU A 216 -19.87 -4.22 8.37
N PRO A 217 -19.44 -5.07 7.44
CA PRO A 217 -18.38 -6.03 7.68
C PRO A 217 -17.13 -5.35 8.23
N ILE A 218 -16.45 -6.00 9.19
CA ILE A 218 -15.21 -5.51 9.79
C ILE A 218 -14.09 -6.54 9.54
N VAL A 219 -12.92 -6.04 9.21
CA VAL A 219 -11.64 -6.74 9.35
C VAL A 219 -10.79 -6.01 10.39
N VAL A 220 -9.97 -6.72 11.13
CA VAL A 220 -9.14 -6.10 12.17
C VAL A 220 -7.66 -6.33 11.90
N ASP A 221 -6.85 -5.36 12.30
CA ASP A 221 -5.39 -5.45 12.24
C ASP A 221 -4.84 -5.14 13.64
N ALA A 222 -4.27 -6.16 14.26
CA ALA A 222 -3.71 -6.04 15.61
C ALA A 222 -2.24 -5.58 15.60
N ASN A 223 -1.62 -5.40 14.45
CA ASN A 223 -0.25 -4.90 14.26
C ASN A 223 0.75 -5.52 15.26
N GLN A 224 0.72 -6.86 15.43
CA GLN A 224 1.58 -7.62 16.32
C GLN A 224 1.33 -7.36 17.84
N GLY A 225 0.18 -6.77 18.21
CA GLY A 225 -0.07 -6.30 19.57
C GLY A 225 -0.36 -7.41 20.57
N TRP A 226 -0.95 -8.53 20.15
CA TRP A 226 -1.32 -9.64 21.05
C TRP A 226 -0.15 -10.62 21.17
N LYS A 227 0.51 -10.62 22.33
CA LYS A 227 1.79 -11.31 22.50
C LYS A 227 1.67 -12.73 23.09
N GLU A 228 0.49 -13.06 23.62
CA GLU A 228 0.18 -14.33 24.23
C GLU A 228 -0.92 -15.03 23.42
N LYS A 229 -0.68 -16.28 22.98
CA LYS A 229 -1.55 -16.99 22.04
C LYS A 229 -2.93 -17.35 22.58
N GLY A 230 -3.04 -17.60 23.91
CA GLY A 230 -4.33 -17.86 24.55
C GLY A 230 -5.19 -16.62 24.56
N TYR A 231 -4.62 -15.49 24.97
CA TYR A 231 -5.28 -14.18 24.92
C TYR A 231 -5.69 -13.82 23.48
N ALA A 232 -4.81 -14.05 22.50
CA ALA A 232 -5.13 -13.80 21.10
C ALA A 232 -6.33 -14.64 20.63
N LEU A 233 -6.42 -15.91 21.06
CA LEU A 233 -7.56 -16.77 20.72
C LEU A 233 -8.85 -16.25 21.36
N ASP A 234 -8.84 -15.89 22.64
CA ASP A 234 -10.02 -15.36 23.36
C ASP A 234 -10.53 -14.09 22.68
N MET A 235 -9.61 -13.19 22.27
CA MET A 235 -9.96 -11.98 21.53
C MET A 235 -10.57 -12.30 20.16
N ILE A 236 -10.01 -13.24 19.40
CA ILE A 236 -10.53 -13.63 18.10
C ILE A 236 -11.91 -14.26 18.21
N GLU A 237 -12.15 -15.11 19.20
CA GLU A 237 -13.49 -15.68 19.47
C GLU A 237 -14.52 -14.59 19.81
N TRP A 238 -14.11 -13.63 20.62
CA TRP A 238 -14.95 -12.47 20.97
C TRP A 238 -15.27 -11.60 19.74
N LEU A 239 -14.30 -11.38 18.84
CA LEU A 239 -14.45 -10.64 17.60
C LEU A 239 -15.35 -11.37 16.59
N ALA A 240 -15.23 -12.70 16.48
CA ALA A 240 -16.06 -13.51 15.60
C ALA A 240 -17.54 -13.38 15.93
N GLN A 241 -17.90 -13.31 17.23
CA GLN A 241 -19.27 -13.10 17.69
C GLN A 241 -19.81 -11.71 17.34
N ARG A 242 -18.96 -10.79 16.87
CA ARG A 242 -19.29 -9.40 16.51
C ARG A 242 -19.18 -9.11 15.03
N GLY A 243 -19.18 -10.18 14.20
CA GLY A 243 -19.20 -10.05 12.74
C GLY A 243 -17.87 -9.59 12.13
N VAL A 244 -16.76 -9.76 12.84
CA VAL A 244 -15.41 -9.62 12.25
C VAL A 244 -15.16 -10.78 11.32
N GLN A 245 -14.56 -10.53 10.15
CA GLN A 245 -14.37 -11.53 9.10
C GLN A 245 -12.95 -12.07 9.00
N MET A 246 -11.96 -11.35 9.52
CA MET A 246 -10.54 -11.70 9.39
C MET A 246 -9.71 -10.91 10.40
N VAL A 247 -8.61 -11.51 10.84
CA VAL A 247 -7.62 -10.87 11.73
C VAL A 247 -6.26 -10.81 11.02
N GLU A 248 -5.72 -9.59 10.89
CA GLU A 248 -4.40 -9.34 10.33
C GLU A 248 -3.38 -9.21 11.46
N GLN A 249 -2.25 -9.90 11.30
CA GLN A 249 -1.06 -9.90 12.14
C GLN A 249 -1.35 -9.82 13.66
N PRO A 250 -2.04 -10.82 14.25
CA PRO A 250 -2.40 -10.79 15.66
C PRO A 250 -1.18 -10.79 16.57
N MET A 251 -0.18 -11.61 16.24
CA MET A 251 1.01 -11.88 17.06
C MET A 251 2.29 -11.33 16.43
N PRO A 252 3.36 -11.15 17.25
CA PRO A 252 4.68 -10.78 16.75
C PRO A 252 5.15 -11.70 15.62
N LYS A 253 5.69 -11.11 14.57
CA LYS A 253 6.05 -11.80 13.31
C LYS A 253 7.03 -12.96 13.45
N LEU A 254 7.79 -13.02 14.56
CA LEU A 254 8.76 -14.08 14.81
C LEU A 254 8.16 -15.29 15.56
N LEU A 255 6.95 -15.17 16.10
CA LEU A 255 6.26 -16.23 16.84
C LEU A 255 5.45 -17.14 15.90
N LEU A 256 6.13 -17.79 14.95
CA LEU A 256 5.47 -18.60 13.92
C LEU A 256 4.78 -19.84 14.47
N ASP A 257 5.40 -20.53 15.43
CA ASP A 257 4.83 -21.76 16.04
C ASP A 257 3.58 -21.42 16.87
N GLU A 258 3.61 -20.32 17.61
CA GLU A 258 2.46 -19.82 18.37
C GLU A 258 1.34 -19.36 17.44
N THR A 259 1.70 -18.73 16.32
CA THR A 259 0.72 -18.31 15.31
C THR A 259 0.10 -19.51 14.60
N ALA A 260 0.87 -20.56 14.29
CA ALA A 260 0.36 -21.82 13.76
C ALA A 260 -0.64 -22.48 14.73
N TRP A 261 -0.30 -22.52 16.03
CA TRP A 261 -1.20 -23.02 17.07
C TRP A 261 -2.50 -22.21 17.15
N LEU A 262 -2.40 -20.88 17.04
CA LEU A 262 -3.53 -19.95 17.04
C LEU A 262 -4.40 -20.17 15.80
N ARG A 263 -3.81 -20.22 14.61
CA ARG A 263 -4.49 -20.44 13.33
C ARG A 263 -5.34 -21.73 13.35
N ASP A 264 -4.80 -22.83 13.86
CA ASP A 264 -5.50 -24.12 13.91
C ASP A 264 -6.76 -24.12 14.79
N ARG A 265 -6.90 -23.10 15.65
CA ARG A 265 -8.02 -22.96 16.62
C ARG A 265 -8.91 -21.78 16.34
N SER A 266 -8.41 -20.82 15.58
CA SER A 266 -9.11 -19.58 15.30
C SER A 266 -10.38 -19.82 14.47
N PRO A 267 -11.54 -19.26 14.87
CA PRO A 267 -12.74 -19.27 14.05
C PRO A 267 -12.67 -18.30 12.87
N LEU A 268 -11.67 -17.41 12.83
CA LEU A 268 -11.47 -16.42 11.78
C LEU A 268 -10.15 -16.66 11.05
N PRO A 269 -10.07 -16.38 9.75
CA PRO A 269 -8.81 -16.42 9.02
C PRO A 269 -7.78 -15.46 9.60
N ILE A 270 -6.51 -15.91 9.67
CA ILE A 270 -5.37 -15.12 10.14
C ILE A 270 -4.46 -14.78 8.96
N MET A 271 -4.24 -13.48 8.74
CA MET A 271 -3.43 -12.94 7.64
C MET A 271 -2.09 -12.40 8.14
N ALA A 272 -1.03 -12.68 7.38
CA ALA A 272 0.31 -12.16 7.66
C ALA A 272 0.52 -10.80 6.99
N ASP A 273 0.90 -9.75 7.73
CA ASP A 273 1.36 -8.46 7.21
C ASP A 273 2.86 -8.28 7.44
N GLU A 274 3.29 -7.95 8.65
CA GLU A 274 4.70 -7.69 8.95
C GLU A 274 5.56 -8.97 8.86
N ALA A 275 4.95 -10.14 8.98
CA ALA A 275 5.63 -11.41 8.78
C ALA A 275 5.89 -11.72 7.29
N CYS A 276 5.11 -11.16 6.36
CA CYS A 276 5.22 -11.36 4.92
C CYS A 276 5.74 -10.10 4.23
N GLN A 277 7.01 -10.05 3.93
CA GLN A 277 7.62 -8.89 3.28
C GLN A 277 8.00 -9.17 1.83
N ARG A 278 8.58 -10.32 1.56
CA ARG A 278 9.13 -10.69 0.25
C ARG A 278 8.58 -12.06 -0.18
N LEU A 279 8.78 -12.37 -1.45
CA LEU A 279 8.42 -13.67 -2.05
C LEU A 279 8.97 -14.85 -1.23
N SER A 280 10.21 -14.73 -0.73
CA SER A 280 10.86 -15.78 0.08
C SER A 280 10.16 -16.08 1.41
N ASP A 281 9.31 -15.17 1.90
CA ASP A 281 8.60 -15.36 3.16
C ASP A 281 7.33 -16.19 2.99
N VAL A 282 6.68 -16.11 1.83
CA VAL A 282 5.39 -16.79 1.57
C VAL A 282 5.44 -18.27 1.96
N ARG A 283 6.48 -18.99 1.54
CA ARG A 283 6.63 -20.41 1.88
C ARG A 283 6.85 -20.66 3.37
N LYS A 284 7.53 -19.74 4.08
CA LYS A 284 7.80 -19.88 5.52
C LYS A 284 6.53 -19.72 6.36
N LEU A 285 5.57 -18.98 5.84
CA LEU A 285 4.29 -18.65 6.49
C LEU A 285 3.22 -19.71 6.26
N TYR A 286 3.44 -20.60 5.28
CA TYR A 286 2.52 -21.70 5.00
C TYR A 286 2.36 -22.61 6.23
N GLY A 287 1.13 -22.78 6.68
CA GLY A 287 0.79 -23.50 7.89
C GLY A 287 0.72 -22.67 9.17
N ALA A 288 1.35 -21.48 9.19
CA ALA A 288 1.24 -20.54 10.31
C ALA A 288 0.15 -19.49 10.12
N TYR A 289 -0.15 -19.14 8.86
CA TYR A 289 -1.19 -18.18 8.47
C TYR A 289 -2.12 -18.80 7.42
N ASP A 290 -3.36 -18.32 7.35
CA ASP A 290 -4.32 -18.68 6.30
C ASP A 290 -4.05 -17.93 5.00
N GLY A 291 -3.38 -16.78 5.09
CA GLY A 291 -3.08 -15.94 3.94
C GLY A 291 -2.04 -14.87 4.22
N ILE A 292 -1.79 -14.08 3.19
CA ILE A 292 -0.77 -13.00 3.21
C ILE A 292 -1.38 -11.68 2.77
N ASN A 293 -0.91 -10.58 3.37
CA ASN A 293 -1.15 -9.22 2.89
C ASN A 293 0.07 -8.74 2.09
N ILE A 294 -0.11 -8.59 0.78
CA ILE A 294 0.90 -8.08 -0.13
C ILE A 294 0.81 -6.55 -0.14
N LYS A 295 1.93 -5.87 0.15
CA LYS A 295 2.07 -4.42 -0.01
C LYS A 295 3.27 -4.16 -0.91
N LEU A 296 3.09 -3.37 -1.96
CA LEU A 296 4.13 -3.14 -2.97
C LEU A 296 5.41 -2.59 -2.35
N MET A 297 5.30 -1.72 -1.35
CA MET A 297 6.45 -1.14 -0.63
C MET A 297 7.29 -2.18 0.11
N LYS A 298 6.69 -3.31 0.53
CA LYS A 298 7.41 -4.42 1.19
C LYS A 298 8.12 -5.31 0.17
N CYS A 299 7.42 -5.65 -0.92
CA CYS A 299 7.88 -6.65 -1.88
C CYS A 299 8.54 -6.06 -3.14
N THR A 300 9.08 -4.84 -3.04
CA THR A 300 9.81 -4.16 -4.11
C THR A 300 9.02 -3.83 -5.38
N GLY A 301 7.68 -3.98 -5.38
CA GLY A 301 6.82 -3.52 -6.46
C GLY A 301 5.95 -4.59 -7.11
N MET A 302 5.49 -4.28 -8.32
CA MET A 302 4.47 -5.04 -9.04
C MET A 302 4.98 -6.41 -9.53
N ARG A 303 6.26 -6.51 -9.92
CA ARG A 303 6.85 -7.77 -10.38
C ARG A 303 6.77 -8.83 -9.28
N GLU A 304 7.37 -8.58 -8.13
CA GLU A 304 7.41 -9.55 -7.03
C GLU A 304 6.02 -9.81 -6.44
N ALA A 305 5.14 -8.79 -6.39
CA ALA A 305 3.75 -8.97 -5.98
C ALA A 305 3.02 -10.02 -6.83
N ARG A 306 3.22 -10.01 -8.15
CA ARG A 306 2.66 -11.01 -9.06
C ARG A 306 3.18 -12.42 -8.79
N GLU A 307 4.47 -12.56 -8.50
CA GLU A 307 5.09 -13.83 -8.13
C GLU A 307 4.55 -14.34 -6.79
N MET A 308 4.40 -13.46 -5.78
CA MET A 308 3.81 -13.77 -4.49
C MET A 308 2.36 -14.27 -4.63
N ILE A 309 1.54 -13.62 -5.46
CA ILE A 309 0.17 -14.06 -5.77
C ILE A 309 0.17 -15.47 -6.38
N SER A 310 1.06 -15.72 -7.32
CA SER A 310 1.15 -17.04 -7.98
C SER A 310 1.54 -18.14 -6.99
N LEU A 311 2.51 -17.87 -6.13
CA LEU A 311 2.96 -18.81 -5.10
C LEU A 311 1.89 -19.03 -4.02
N ALA A 312 1.23 -17.96 -3.54
CA ALA A 312 0.16 -18.07 -2.55
C ALA A 312 -1.01 -18.91 -3.07
N LYS A 313 -1.41 -18.70 -4.33
CA LYS A 313 -2.45 -19.52 -4.98
C LYS A 313 -2.04 -21.00 -5.09
N ALA A 314 -0.78 -21.27 -5.46
CA ALA A 314 -0.28 -22.65 -5.53
C ALA A 314 -0.23 -23.33 -4.16
N LEU A 315 -0.10 -22.58 -3.08
CA LEU A 315 -0.13 -23.05 -1.70
C LEU A 315 -1.54 -23.01 -1.08
N HIS A 316 -2.57 -22.64 -1.85
CA HIS A 316 -3.94 -22.44 -1.36
C HIS A 316 -4.05 -21.45 -0.19
N MET A 317 -3.15 -20.48 -0.13
CA MET A 317 -3.22 -19.39 0.82
C MET A 317 -4.14 -18.28 0.31
N ARG A 318 -4.88 -17.66 1.20
CA ARG A 318 -5.70 -16.48 0.90
C ARG A 318 -4.82 -15.26 0.63
N ILE A 319 -5.34 -14.31 -0.13
CA ILE A 319 -4.56 -13.14 -0.56
C ILE A 319 -5.31 -11.86 -0.25
N MET A 320 -4.59 -10.95 0.37
CA MET A 320 -4.99 -9.56 0.53
C MET A 320 -3.96 -8.68 -0.17
N ILE A 321 -4.42 -7.61 -0.81
CA ILE A 321 -3.56 -6.52 -1.29
C ILE A 321 -3.78 -5.31 -0.37
N GLY A 322 -2.72 -4.83 0.22
CA GLY A 322 -2.75 -3.66 1.09
C GLY A 322 -1.84 -2.54 0.63
N CYS A 323 -1.84 -1.46 1.39
CA CYS A 323 -1.01 -0.30 1.15
C CYS A 323 -0.37 0.23 2.44
N MET A 324 0.47 1.24 2.28
CA MET A 324 0.88 2.17 3.32
C MET A 324 0.01 3.44 3.20
N THR A 325 0.43 4.53 3.83
CA THR A 325 -0.08 5.86 3.47
C THR A 325 0.61 6.27 2.17
N GLU A 326 -0.12 6.29 1.08
CA GLU A 326 0.39 6.38 -0.28
C GLU A 326 -0.42 7.37 -1.10
N THR A 327 0.16 7.91 -2.19
CA THR A 327 -0.59 8.68 -3.18
C THR A 327 -1.35 7.74 -4.13
N SER A 328 -2.17 8.33 -5.00
CA SER A 328 -2.86 7.58 -6.05
C SER A 328 -1.92 6.81 -6.98
N VAL A 329 -0.61 7.09 -7.00
CA VAL A 329 0.38 6.36 -7.81
C VAL A 329 0.50 4.91 -7.32
N ALA A 330 0.93 4.71 -6.08
CA ALA A 330 1.11 3.35 -5.55
C ALA A 330 -0.22 2.63 -5.34
N ILE A 331 -1.27 3.35 -4.92
CA ILE A 331 -2.62 2.80 -4.78
C ILE A 331 -3.13 2.25 -6.13
N SER A 332 -2.96 2.99 -7.23
CA SER A 332 -3.39 2.53 -8.55
C SER A 332 -2.56 1.36 -9.08
N ALA A 333 -1.26 1.33 -8.75
CA ALA A 333 -0.40 0.19 -9.06
C ALA A 333 -0.85 -1.08 -8.31
N ALA A 334 -1.14 -0.98 -7.01
CA ALA A 334 -1.66 -2.08 -6.20
C ALA A 334 -3.05 -2.54 -6.68
N ALA A 335 -3.91 -1.61 -7.09
CA ALA A 335 -5.24 -1.91 -7.59
C ALA A 335 -5.25 -2.73 -8.89
N GLN A 336 -4.14 -2.74 -9.68
CA GLN A 336 -4.03 -3.61 -10.85
C GLN A 336 -4.17 -5.11 -10.49
N PHE A 337 -3.94 -5.48 -9.24
CA PHE A 337 -4.04 -6.85 -8.71
C PHE A 337 -5.43 -7.17 -8.12
N ALA A 338 -6.35 -6.22 -8.05
CA ALA A 338 -7.59 -6.35 -7.28
C ALA A 338 -8.45 -7.57 -7.69
N SER A 339 -8.43 -7.98 -8.96
CA SER A 339 -9.16 -9.18 -9.42
C SER A 339 -8.53 -10.51 -8.97
N GLN A 340 -7.38 -10.48 -8.32
CA GLN A 340 -6.62 -11.67 -7.94
C GLN A 340 -6.65 -11.95 -6.44
N VAL A 341 -7.31 -11.10 -5.66
CA VAL A 341 -7.29 -11.11 -4.19
C VAL A 341 -8.69 -11.23 -3.60
N GLU A 342 -8.78 -11.71 -2.38
CA GLU A 342 -10.04 -11.83 -1.63
C GLU A 342 -10.36 -10.55 -0.86
N TRP A 343 -9.33 -9.87 -0.35
CA TRP A 343 -9.46 -8.61 0.37
C TRP A 343 -8.55 -7.53 -0.22
N ALA A 344 -9.05 -6.32 -0.22
CA ALA A 344 -8.28 -5.13 -0.57
C ALA A 344 -8.34 -4.09 0.54
N ASP A 345 -7.21 -3.46 0.84
CA ASP A 345 -7.02 -2.41 1.82
C ASP A 345 -6.20 -1.29 1.15
N LEU A 346 -6.88 -0.56 0.26
CA LEU A 346 -6.28 0.42 -0.64
C LEU A 346 -6.85 1.82 -0.39
N ASP A 347 -6.89 2.24 0.86
CA ASP A 347 -7.41 3.53 1.30
C ASP A 347 -6.31 4.60 1.52
N GLY A 348 -5.04 4.28 1.25
CA GLY A 348 -3.90 5.15 1.57
C GLY A 348 -4.00 6.55 0.98
N ASN A 349 -4.48 6.70 -0.25
CA ASN A 349 -4.70 8.00 -0.90
C ASN A 349 -5.93 8.74 -0.35
N TRP A 350 -6.93 8.02 0.17
CA TRP A 350 -8.06 8.64 0.86
C TRP A 350 -7.65 9.27 2.21
N LEU A 351 -6.65 8.69 2.88
CA LEU A 351 -6.14 9.17 4.16
C LEU A 351 -5.33 10.47 4.07
N ILE A 352 -4.87 10.88 2.88
CA ILE A 352 -4.05 12.08 2.68
C ILE A 352 -4.86 13.26 2.13
N ALA A 353 -4.40 14.49 2.46
CA ALA A 353 -5.09 15.72 2.09
C ALA A 353 -4.49 16.42 0.86
N ASN A 354 -3.34 15.98 0.37
CA ASN A 354 -2.55 16.67 -0.64
C ASN A 354 -2.04 15.74 -1.74
N ASP A 355 -2.86 14.80 -2.16
CA ASP A 355 -2.54 14.00 -3.35
C ASP A 355 -2.40 14.91 -4.57
N ILE A 356 -1.43 14.60 -5.42
CA ILE A 356 -1.14 15.35 -6.65
C ILE A 356 -1.39 14.52 -7.90
N PHE A 357 -2.02 13.35 -7.75
CA PHE A 357 -2.42 12.47 -8.83
C PHE A 357 -3.89 12.06 -8.71
N THR A 358 -4.46 11.70 -9.85
CA THR A 358 -5.70 10.91 -9.91
C THR A 358 -5.37 9.51 -10.40
N GLY A 359 -6.18 8.52 -10.01
CA GLY A 359 -5.97 7.13 -10.42
C GLY A 359 -7.17 6.25 -10.11
N MET A 360 -6.94 5.13 -9.44
CA MET A 360 -7.98 4.23 -8.95
C MET A 360 -9.06 5.00 -8.19
N LYS A 361 -10.32 4.65 -8.45
CA LYS A 361 -11.48 5.23 -7.77
C LYS A 361 -12.17 4.19 -6.91
N VAL A 362 -12.83 4.66 -5.87
CA VAL A 362 -13.80 3.88 -5.10
C VAL A 362 -15.19 4.37 -5.47
N VAL A 363 -16.02 3.48 -5.99
CA VAL A 363 -17.41 3.77 -6.35
C VAL A 363 -18.28 2.74 -5.64
N ASP A 364 -19.22 3.21 -4.85
CA ASP A 364 -20.08 2.36 -4.00
C ASP A 364 -19.25 1.37 -3.15
N GLY A 365 -18.16 1.84 -2.55
CA GLY A 365 -17.23 1.06 -1.73
C GLY A 365 -16.36 0.07 -2.51
N ARG A 366 -16.48 -0.03 -3.84
CA ARG A 366 -15.74 -0.97 -4.69
C ARG A 366 -14.61 -0.29 -5.44
N ILE A 367 -13.52 -1.02 -5.59
CA ILE A 367 -12.41 -0.61 -6.47
C ILE A 367 -12.92 -0.51 -7.90
N THR A 368 -12.60 0.61 -8.55
CA THR A 368 -12.96 0.85 -9.94
C THR A 368 -11.71 1.30 -10.70
N LEU A 369 -11.35 0.54 -11.72
CA LEU A 369 -10.24 0.81 -12.63
C LEU A 369 -10.76 1.27 -13.97
N GLU A 370 -10.30 2.44 -14.42
CA GLU A 370 -10.55 2.92 -15.77
C GLU A 370 -9.66 2.17 -16.77
N ASP A 371 -10.09 2.06 -18.04
CA ASP A 371 -9.29 1.45 -19.13
C ASP A 371 -8.23 2.47 -19.62
N LYS A 372 -7.38 2.93 -18.67
CA LYS A 372 -6.27 3.86 -18.93
C LYS A 372 -4.94 3.11 -18.97
N PRO A 373 -4.03 3.45 -19.92
CA PRO A 373 -2.73 2.82 -20.04
C PRO A 373 -1.87 2.95 -18.76
N GLY A 374 -0.94 2.01 -18.61
CA GLY A 374 -0.03 1.96 -17.46
C GLY A 374 -0.74 1.49 -16.20
N ILE A 375 -0.53 2.18 -15.10
CA ILE A 375 -1.24 1.98 -13.84
C ILE A 375 -2.52 2.87 -13.75
N GLY A 376 -2.81 3.66 -14.79
CA GLY A 376 -4.01 4.47 -14.88
C GLY A 376 -3.94 5.81 -14.14
N VAL A 377 -2.74 6.30 -13.82
CA VAL A 377 -2.57 7.58 -13.10
C VAL A 377 -2.33 8.76 -14.03
N GLU A 378 -2.82 9.92 -13.62
CA GLU A 378 -2.58 11.21 -14.26
C GLU A 378 -2.25 12.26 -13.18
N PRO A 379 -1.26 13.14 -13.40
CA PRO A 379 -1.05 14.32 -12.55
C PRO A 379 -2.28 15.22 -12.53
N LEU A 380 -2.57 15.85 -11.36
CA LEU A 380 -3.63 16.84 -11.18
C LEU A 380 -3.27 18.20 -11.77
#